data_cbaf7447d38341841ebc3ee08c755c5f
#
_entry.id   cbaf7447d38341841ebc3ee08c755c5f
#
_cell.length_a   1.000
_cell.length_b   1.000
_cell.length_c   1.000
_cell.angle_alpha   90.00
_cell.angle_beta   90.00
_cell.angle_gamma   90.00
#
_symmetry.space_group_name_H-M   'P 1'
#
loop_
_entity.id
_entity.type
_entity.pdbx_description
1 polymer ?
#
loop_
_entity_poly.entity_id
_entity_poly.type
_entity_poly.pdbx_seq_one_letter_code
_entity_poly.pdbx_strand_id
1 'polypeptide(L)'
;MHEFENSWLLSREKVDSVSRNKKAIEKINKYTKFTKNLNIIDLGCGTGSNFRYLNPKILKKQSWKMIDISNLSLSYLKKNIRFSQKIQNITFKNKDIIKNLEKINFKDFDIVTGSALLDIMPKEWFVEFSKINKATKIIYFTINYDGNFKFYPKHKDDDKIVKLFNKDQMSDKGIGKKAVGPKCTQIINKLFQRTHKTYVFNSDWVIEKNKIMQNMFISFCEEIISKNNKNYELWLNFRKNKIKSNKSILKLRNKDFLALKL
;
A
#
# COMPACT_ATOMS: atom_id res chain seq x y z
N MET A 1 7.66 -6.57 12.73
CA MET A 1 7.47 -5.88 11.43
C MET A 1 8.58 -4.87 11.30
N HIS A 2 9.35 -4.87 10.17
CA HIS A 2 10.32 -3.83 9.93
C HIS A 2 9.60 -2.49 9.77
N GLU A 3 10.02 -1.48 10.52
CA GLU A 3 9.61 -0.11 10.29
C GLU A 3 10.24 0.36 8.98
N PHE A 4 9.42 0.82 8.03
CA PHE A 4 9.93 1.48 6.84
C PHE A 4 10.45 2.86 7.22
N GLU A 5 11.62 3.20 6.69
CA GLU A 5 12.17 4.54 6.88
C GLU A 5 11.25 5.62 6.28
N ASN A 6 11.08 6.72 6.99
CA ASN A 6 10.27 7.84 6.52
C ASN A 6 10.77 8.39 5.16
N SER A 7 12.06 8.32 4.90
CA SER A 7 12.68 8.69 3.62
C SER A 7 12.08 7.93 2.44
N TRP A 8 11.92 6.61 2.58
CA TRP A 8 11.26 5.76 1.58
C TRP A 8 9.79 6.12 1.41
N LEU A 9 9.05 6.25 2.53
CA LEU A 9 7.62 6.56 2.50
C LEU A 9 7.34 7.91 1.83
N LEU A 10 8.17 8.92 2.08
CA LEU A 10 8.05 10.25 1.47
C LEU A 10 8.43 10.25 0.00
N SER A 11 9.51 9.54 -0.37
CA SER A 11 9.98 9.46 -1.75
C SER A 11 8.95 8.85 -2.70
N ARG A 12 8.21 7.83 -2.24
CA ARG A 12 7.21 7.14 -3.06
C ARG A 12 5.86 7.86 -3.16
N GLU A 13 5.54 8.79 -2.25
CA GLU A 13 4.20 9.39 -2.14
C GLU A 13 3.70 10.03 -3.44
N LYS A 14 4.58 10.75 -4.16
CA LYS A 14 4.22 11.36 -5.45
C LYS A 14 3.88 10.30 -6.50
N VAL A 15 4.68 9.24 -6.56
CA VAL A 15 4.45 8.13 -7.50
C VAL A 15 3.16 7.39 -7.15
N ASP A 16 2.96 7.07 -5.87
CA ASP A 16 1.71 6.47 -5.38
C ASP A 16 0.50 7.31 -5.79
N SER A 17 0.55 8.61 -5.55
CA SER A 17 -0.58 9.51 -5.80
C SER A 17 -1.00 9.59 -7.27
N VAL A 18 -0.05 9.57 -8.20
CA VAL A 18 -0.35 9.60 -9.64
C VAL A 18 -0.78 8.24 -10.19
N SER A 19 -0.37 7.14 -9.53
CA SER A 19 -0.66 5.78 -9.95
C SER A 19 -2.03 5.26 -9.49
N ARG A 20 -2.58 5.80 -8.38
CA ARG A 20 -3.89 5.38 -7.86
C ARG A 20 -5.02 5.58 -8.85
N ASN A 21 -5.93 4.62 -8.91
CA ASN A 21 -7.01 4.64 -9.88
C ASN A 21 -8.14 5.61 -9.48
N LYS A 22 -8.39 6.63 -10.32
CA LYS A 22 -9.41 7.65 -10.08
C LYS A 22 -10.84 7.09 -10.02
N LYS A 23 -11.15 6.03 -10.79
CA LYS A 23 -12.46 5.38 -10.80
C LYS A 23 -12.86 4.81 -9.42
N ALA A 24 -11.88 4.45 -8.58
CA ALA A 24 -12.17 4.01 -7.22
C ALA A 24 -12.80 5.15 -6.39
N ILE A 25 -12.23 6.36 -6.47
CA ILE A 25 -12.75 7.53 -5.76
C ILE A 25 -14.13 7.95 -6.28
N GLU A 26 -14.35 7.91 -7.59
CA GLU A 26 -15.66 8.18 -8.20
C GLU A 26 -16.73 7.23 -7.64
N LYS A 27 -16.40 5.93 -7.54
CA LYS A 27 -17.33 4.94 -6.96
C LYS A 27 -17.58 5.17 -5.48
N ILE A 28 -16.56 5.51 -4.69
CA ILE A 28 -16.70 5.86 -3.27
C ILE A 28 -17.65 7.08 -3.13
N ASN A 29 -17.40 8.16 -3.88
CA ASN A 29 -18.24 9.36 -3.83
C ASN A 29 -19.67 9.10 -4.28
N LYS A 30 -19.88 8.27 -5.31
CA LYS A 30 -21.21 7.85 -5.75
C LYS A 30 -21.93 7.04 -4.66
N TYR A 31 -21.26 6.08 -4.04
CA TYR A 31 -21.80 5.23 -2.99
C TYR A 31 -22.18 6.03 -1.74
N THR A 32 -21.38 7.04 -1.39
CA THR A 32 -21.60 7.90 -0.22
C THR A 32 -22.45 9.15 -0.51
N LYS A 33 -23.13 9.22 -1.67
CA LYS A 33 -23.88 10.42 -2.11
C LYS A 33 -24.80 10.98 -1.03
N PHE A 34 -25.52 10.14 -0.32
CA PHE A 34 -26.50 10.53 0.70
C PHE A 34 -25.96 10.51 2.14
N THR A 35 -24.68 10.20 2.33
CA THR A 35 -24.04 10.25 3.65
C THR A 35 -23.61 11.69 3.95
N LYS A 36 -23.83 12.19 5.16
CA LYS A 36 -23.37 13.54 5.57
C LYS A 36 -21.90 13.52 6.00
N ASN A 37 -21.55 12.60 6.89
CA ASN A 37 -20.23 12.46 7.50
C ASN A 37 -19.72 11.05 7.27
N LEU A 38 -18.39 10.88 7.22
CA LEU A 38 -17.72 9.59 7.07
C LEU A 38 -16.69 9.42 8.17
N ASN A 39 -16.77 8.30 8.88
CA ASN A 39 -15.74 7.85 9.79
C ASN A 39 -14.80 6.90 9.03
N ILE A 40 -13.52 7.25 9.00
CA ILE A 40 -12.51 6.57 8.18
C ILE A 40 -11.38 6.08 9.10
N ILE A 41 -10.99 4.84 8.94
CA ILE A 41 -9.81 4.29 9.59
C ILE A 41 -8.75 3.95 8.54
N ASP A 42 -7.52 4.45 8.75
CA ASP A 42 -6.36 4.18 7.89
C ASP A 42 -5.39 3.24 8.63
N LEU A 43 -5.27 2.02 8.13
CA LEU A 43 -4.44 0.95 8.69
C LEU A 43 -3.04 0.99 8.09
N GLY A 44 -2.01 1.05 8.94
CA GLY A 44 -0.63 1.22 8.48
C GLY A 44 -0.45 2.57 7.79
N CYS A 45 -0.92 3.65 8.44
CA CYS A 45 -0.99 4.97 7.81
C CYS A 45 0.38 5.61 7.52
N GLY A 46 1.47 5.10 8.12
CA GLY A 46 2.82 5.62 7.94
C GLY A 46 2.89 7.13 8.16
N THR A 47 3.55 7.83 7.24
CA THR A 47 3.66 9.30 7.23
C THR A 47 2.38 10.00 6.74
N GLY A 48 1.28 9.27 6.43
CA GLY A 48 -0.02 9.83 6.08
C GLY A 48 -0.26 10.07 4.59
N SER A 49 0.49 9.44 3.70
CA SER A 49 0.32 9.60 2.25
C SER A 49 -1.09 9.25 1.77
N ASN A 50 -1.69 8.20 2.35
CA ASN A 50 -3.04 7.76 2.01
C ASN A 50 -4.09 8.81 2.40
N PHE A 51 -3.98 9.35 3.61
CA PHE A 51 -4.81 10.48 4.08
C PHE A 51 -4.68 11.69 3.15
N ARG A 52 -3.44 12.15 2.85
CA ARG A 52 -3.21 13.31 1.97
C ARG A 52 -3.79 13.12 0.58
N TYR A 53 -3.81 11.88 0.07
CA TYR A 53 -4.44 11.57 -1.21
C TYR A 53 -5.98 11.57 -1.14
N LEU A 54 -6.55 10.93 -0.13
CA LEU A 54 -8.01 10.67 -0.05
C LEU A 54 -8.79 11.89 0.44
N ASN A 55 -8.28 12.60 1.44
CA ASN A 55 -8.99 13.70 2.09
C ASN A 55 -9.53 14.76 1.11
N PRO A 56 -8.73 15.30 0.18
CA PRO A 56 -9.24 16.30 -0.76
C PRO A 56 -10.23 15.74 -1.78
N LYS A 57 -10.20 14.43 -2.06
CA LYS A 57 -10.98 13.76 -3.11
C LYS A 57 -12.31 13.20 -2.62
N ILE A 58 -12.41 12.83 -1.36
CA ILE A 58 -13.68 12.44 -0.73
C ILE A 58 -14.50 13.70 -0.48
N LEU A 59 -15.74 13.73 -0.99
CA LEU A 59 -16.55 14.95 -1.02
C LEU A 59 -17.27 15.26 0.30
N LYS A 60 -17.27 14.32 1.25
CA LYS A 60 -18.00 14.42 2.51
C LYS A 60 -17.16 14.97 3.65
N LYS A 61 -17.79 15.43 4.75
CA LYS A 61 -17.09 15.69 6.01
C LYS A 61 -16.52 14.38 6.55
N GLN A 62 -15.34 14.42 7.19
CA GLN A 62 -14.55 13.25 7.50
C GLN A 62 -14.00 13.32 8.92
N SER A 63 -14.11 12.19 9.64
CA SER A 63 -13.37 11.93 10.87
C SER A 63 -12.42 10.77 10.61
N TRP A 64 -11.16 10.91 11.00
CA TRP A 64 -10.12 9.94 10.71
C TRP A 64 -9.52 9.32 11.97
N LYS A 65 -9.29 8.01 11.92
CA LYS A 65 -8.43 7.29 12.87
C LYS A 65 -7.23 6.75 12.13
N MET A 66 -6.05 7.25 12.49
CA MET A 66 -4.78 6.91 11.89
C MET A 66 -4.06 5.89 12.77
N ILE A 67 -3.82 4.69 12.25
CA ILE A 67 -3.15 3.61 13.00
C ILE A 67 -1.85 3.22 12.31
N ASP A 68 -0.77 3.20 13.08
CA ASP A 68 0.52 2.65 12.64
C ASP A 68 1.26 2.05 13.83
N ILE A 69 2.19 1.13 13.55
CA ILE A 69 3.09 0.55 14.56
C ILE A 69 4.27 1.49 14.86
N SER A 70 4.65 2.32 13.89
CA SER A 70 5.79 3.24 14.01
C SER A 70 5.39 4.54 14.69
N ASN A 71 5.91 4.77 15.91
CA ASN A 71 5.79 6.05 16.60
C ASN A 71 6.48 7.19 15.85
N LEU A 72 7.57 6.92 15.15
CA LEU A 72 8.30 7.91 14.36
C LEU A 72 7.44 8.41 13.21
N SER A 73 6.81 7.51 12.45
CA SER A 73 5.92 7.86 11.36
C SER A 73 4.69 8.63 11.86
N LEU A 74 4.07 8.20 12.96
CA LEU A 74 2.94 8.92 13.57
C LEU A 74 3.33 10.33 14.06
N SER A 75 4.52 10.47 14.64
CA SER A 75 5.02 11.77 15.09
C SER A 75 5.28 12.69 13.91
N TYR A 76 5.86 12.17 12.82
CA TYR A 76 6.02 12.91 11.57
C TYR A 76 4.66 13.36 11.02
N LEU A 77 3.69 12.44 10.94
CA LEU A 77 2.34 12.73 10.45
C LEU A 77 1.68 13.84 11.28
N LYS A 78 1.68 13.74 12.60
CA LYS A 78 1.10 14.75 13.50
C LYS A 78 1.66 16.15 13.27
N LYS A 79 2.98 16.27 13.04
CA LYS A 79 3.66 17.55 12.80
C LYS A 79 3.36 18.13 11.40
N ASN A 80 3.06 17.28 10.41
CA ASN A 80 2.96 17.67 9.01
C ASN A 80 1.53 17.56 8.43
N ILE A 81 0.54 17.22 9.26
CA ILE A 81 -0.83 17.12 8.80
C ILE A 81 -1.42 18.52 8.59
N ARG A 82 -2.10 18.69 7.45
CA ARG A 82 -2.83 19.92 7.16
C ARG A 82 -4.33 19.62 7.23
N PHE A 83 -5.03 20.43 8.01
CA PHE A 83 -6.48 20.32 8.14
C PHE A 83 -7.17 21.03 6.97
N SER A 84 -8.09 20.34 6.32
CA SER A 84 -9.03 20.94 5.38
C SER A 84 -10.36 21.18 6.08
N GLN A 85 -11.20 22.06 5.52
CA GLN A 85 -12.54 22.34 6.06
C GLN A 85 -13.46 21.11 6.14
N LYS A 86 -13.11 20.02 5.45
CA LYS A 86 -13.84 18.74 5.50
C LYS A 86 -13.51 17.89 6.72
N ILE A 87 -12.43 18.18 7.42
CA ILE A 87 -11.98 17.39 8.58
C ILE A 87 -12.72 17.87 9.83
N GLN A 88 -13.43 16.93 10.46
CA GLN A 88 -14.10 17.14 11.74
C GLN A 88 -13.19 16.73 12.90
N ASN A 89 -12.54 15.59 12.78
CA ASN A 89 -11.66 15.05 13.80
C ASN A 89 -10.57 14.15 13.21
N ILE A 90 -9.39 14.12 13.85
CA ILE A 90 -8.32 13.16 13.53
C ILE A 90 -7.76 12.62 14.83
N THR A 91 -7.74 11.31 14.96
CA THR A 91 -7.14 10.61 16.10
C THR A 91 -5.99 9.71 15.62
N PHE A 92 -4.99 9.53 16.48
CA PHE A 92 -3.80 8.74 16.19
C PHE A 92 -3.65 7.64 17.22
N LYS A 93 -3.34 6.44 16.76
CA LYS A 93 -3.12 5.29 17.65
C LYS A 93 -1.88 4.52 17.21
N ASN A 94 -0.90 4.44 18.09
CA ASN A 94 0.19 3.49 17.92
C ASN A 94 -0.33 2.09 18.26
N LYS A 95 -0.35 1.21 17.25
CA LYS A 95 -0.90 -0.14 17.42
C LYS A 95 -0.40 -1.08 16.33
N ASP A 96 0.00 -2.27 16.71
CA ASP A 96 0.26 -3.38 15.79
C ASP A 96 -1.09 -3.97 15.33
N ILE A 97 -1.44 -3.73 14.07
CA ILE A 97 -2.69 -4.18 13.45
C ILE A 97 -2.73 -5.69 13.17
N ILE A 98 -1.61 -6.38 13.31
CA ILE A 98 -1.56 -7.84 13.14
C ILE A 98 -1.91 -8.53 14.45
N LYS A 99 -1.26 -8.10 15.54
CA LYS A 99 -1.49 -8.67 16.89
C LYS A 99 -2.78 -8.21 17.55
N ASN A 100 -3.34 -7.09 17.10
CA ASN A 100 -4.47 -6.45 17.77
C ASN A 100 -5.63 -6.16 16.83
N LEU A 101 -5.79 -6.90 15.75
CA LEU A 101 -6.85 -6.66 14.77
C LEU A 101 -8.25 -6.72 15.42
N GLU A 102 -8.50 -7.74 16.22
CA GLU A 102 -9.75 -7.97 16.97
C GLU A 102 -10.09 -6.89 18.01
N LYS A 103 -9.06 -6.17 18.49
CA LYS A 103 -9.21 -5.06 19.45
C LYS A 103 -9.56 -3.72 18.78
N ILE A 104 -9.80 -3.72 17.48
CA ILE A 104 -10.24 -2.57 16.70
C ILE A 104 -11.75 -2.70 16.48
N ASN A 105 -12.54 -1.77 17.02
CA ASN A 105 -13.97 -1.72 16.75
C ASN A 105 -14.21 -1.13 15.34
N PHE A 106 -14.29 -1.98 14.34
CA PHE A 106 -14.52 -1.56 12.94
C PHE A 106 -15.95 -1.09 12.68
N LYS A 107 -16.91 -1.40 13.56
CA LYS A 107 -18.32 -0.97 13.42
C LYS A 107 -18.48 0.54 13.44
N ASP A 108 -17.53 1.25 14.05
CA ASP A 108 -17.53 2.72 14.14
C ASP A 108 -17.13 3.41 12.82
N PHE A 109 -16.67 2.64 11.82
CA PHE A 109 -16.10 3.19 10.61
C PHE A 109 -16.91 2.83 9.37
N ASP A 110 -17.17 3.86 8.54
CA ASP A 110 -17.79 3.69 7.22
C ASP A 110 -16.78 3.19 6.18
N ILE A 111 -15.53 3.65 6.30
CA ILE A 111 -14.43 3.30 5.39
C ILE A 111 -13.27 2.72 6.19
N VAL A 112 -12.83 1.52 5.79
CA VAL A 112 -11.55 0.93 6.19
C VAL A 112 -10.60 1.00 5.01
N THR A 113 -9.44 1.63 5.21
CA THR A 113 -8.47 1.85 4.14
C THR A 113 -7.04 1.56 4.60
N GLY A 114 -6.13 1.44 3.64
CA GLY A 114 -4.69 1.31 3.82
C GLY A 114 -3.99 1.37 2.47
N SER A 115 -2.72 1.70 2.45
CA SER A 115 -1.91 1.81 1.24
C SER A 115 -0.62 1.02 1.37
N ALA A 116 -0.28 0.21 0.36
CA ALA A 116 0.90 -0.66 0.34
C ALA A 116 1.00 -1.52 1.60
N LEU A 117 -0.10 -2.14 1.97
CA LEU A 117 -0.25 -2.87 3.22
C LEU A 117 -0.54 -4.36 3.00
N LEU A 118 -1.42 -4.69 2.06
CA LEU A 118 -1.95 -6.05 1.97
C LEU A 118 -0.89 -7.09 1.60
N ASP A 119 0.07 -6.74 0.77
CA ASP A 119 1.12 -7.65 0.31
C ASP A 119 2.09 -8.11 1.42
N ILE A 120 2.18 -7.36 2.51
CA ILE A 120 3.00 -7.73 3.66
C ILE A 120 2.21 -8.46 4.77
N MET A 121 0.88 -8.61 4.63
CA MET A 121 0.04 -9.27 5.63
C MET A 121 0.08 -10.80 5.49
N PRO A 122 0.00 -11.56 6.61
CA PRO A 122 -0.11 -13.01 6.59
C PRO A 122 -1.54 -13.44 6.26
N LYS A 123 -1.71 -14.69 5.79
CA LYS A 123 -3.01 -15.24 5.37
C LYS A 123 -4.08 -15.19 6.46
N GLU A 124 -3.72 -15.45 7.69
CA GLU A 124 -4.62 -15.45 8.84
C GLU A 124 -5.22 -14.07 9.10
N TRP A 125 -4.43 -13.02 8.89
CA TRP A 125 -4.91 -11.65 8.99
C TRP A 125 -6.07 -11.39 8.02
N PHE A 126 -5.99 -11.87 6.78
CA PHE A 126 -7.08 -11.69 5.79
C PHE A 126 -8.35 -12.40 6.22
N VAL A 127 -8.23 -13.62 6.75
CA VAL A 127 -9.39 -14.40 7.22
C VAL A 127 -10.08 -13.66 8.36
N GLU A 128 -9.31 -13.22 9.37
CA GLU A 128 -9.85 -12.51 10.52
C GLU A 128 -10.41 -11.15 10.12
N PHE A 129 -9.66 -10.36 9.33
CA PHE A 129 -10.09 -9.08 8.80
C PHE A 129 -11.43 -9.19 8.07
N SER A 130 -11.60 -10.22 7.24
CA SER A 130 -12.85 -10.41 6.48
C SER A 130 -14.04 -10.77 7.38
N LYS A 131 -13.83 -11.53 8.44
CA LYS A 131 -14.90 -11.87 9.41
C LYS A 131 -15.39 -10.61 10.14
N ILE A 132 -14.46 -9.81 10.65
CA ILE A 132 -14.77 -8.61 11.43
C ILE A 132 -15.42 -7.53 10.56
N ASN A 133 -15.01 -7.42 9.30
CA ASN A 133 -15.42 -6.34 8.38
C ASN A 133 -16.55 -6.70 7.42
N LYS A 134 -17.30 -7.78 7.64
CA LYS A 134 -18.46 -8.15 6.80
C LYS A 134 -19.51 -7.06 6.67
N ALA A 135 -19.68 -6.22 7.69
CA ALA A 135 -20.67 -5.14 7.73
C ALA A 135 -20.11 -3.77 7.34
N THR A 136 -18.80 -3.63 7.18
CA THR A 136 -18.16 -2.37 6.81
C THR A 136 -18.67 -1.89 5.45
N LYS A 137 -19.07 -0.62 5.32
CA LYS A 137 -19.66 -0.10 4.08
C LYS A 137 -18.68 -0.07 2.93
N ILE A 138 -17.45 0.37 3.19
CA ILE A 138 -16.40 0.55 2.17
C ILE A 138 -15.09 0.01 2.68
N ILE A 139 -14.45 -0.85 1.88
CA ILE A 139 -13.09 -1.34 2.11
C ILE A 139 -12.26 -0.94 0.91
N TYR A 140 -11.19 -0.15 1.14
CA TYR A 140 -10.38 0.40 0.06
C TYR A 140 -8.89 0.30 0.37
N PHE A 141 -8.19 -0.61 -0.31
CA PHE A 141 -6.74 -0.77 -0.19
C PHE A 141 -6.06 -0.46 -1.51
N THR A 142 -4.98 0.32 -1.47
CA THR A 142 -4.31 0.83 -2.67
C THR A 142 -2.85 0.43 -2.74
N ILE A 143 -2.30 0.48 -3.97
CA ILE A 143 -0.86 0.30 -4.22
C ILE A 143 -0.35 -1.03 -3.65
N ASN A 144 -1.10 -2.11 -3.86
CA ASN A 144 -0.69 -3.45 -3.43
C ASN A 144 0.09 -4.12 -4.56
N TYR A 145 1.31 -4.56 -4.26
CA TYR A 145 2.19 -5.19 -5.24
C TYR A 145 1.58 -6.45 -5.86
N ASP A 146 1.60 -6.55 -7.21
CA ASP A 146 0.96 -7.61 -8.01
C ASP A 146 1.96 -8.58 -8.66
N GLY A 147 3.16 -8.69 -8.13
CA GLY A 147 4.12 -9.74 -8.47
C GLY A 147 4.97 -9.51 -9.70
N ASN A 148 4.96 -8.34 -10.29
CA ASN A 148 5.78 -8.08 -11.47
C ASN A 148 6.32 -6.65 -11.49
N PHE A 149 7.56 -6.52 -11.94
CA PHE A 149 8.14 -5.25 -12.35
C PHE A 149 9.03 -5.45 -13.59
N LYS A 150 9.25 -4.39 -14.34
CA LYS A 150 10.06 -4.38 -15.55
C LYS A 150 10.91 -3.13 -15.59
N PHE A 151 12.15 -3.31 -15.98
CA PHE A 151 13.01 -2.21 -16.35
C PHE A 151 13.16 -2.09 -17.85
N TYR A 152 13.34 -0.89 -18.33
CA TYR A 152 13.74 -0.58 -19.71
C TYR A 152 15.02 0.25 -19.68
N PRO A 153 16.03 -0.09 -20.52
CA PRO A 153 16.07 -1.26 -21.42
C PRO A 153 16.08 -2.58 -20.65
N LYS A 154 15.67 -3.68 -21.31
CA LYS A 154 15.66 -5.03 -20.71
C LYS A 154 17.07 -5.56 -20.46
N HIS A 155 17.22 -6.44 -19.49
CA HIS A 155 18.41 -7.24 -19.23
C HIS A 155 18.03 -8.73 -19.13
N LYS A 156 18.93 -9.63 -19.55
CA LYS A 156 18.69 -11.10 -19.56
C LYS A 156 18.30 -11.71 -18.21
N ASP A 157 18.72 -11.08 -17.11
CA ASP A 157 18.45 -11.57 -15.75
C ASP A 157 17.24 -10.92 -15.07
N ASP A 158 16.50 -10.03 -15.74
CA ASP A 158 15.33 -9.36 -15.14
C ASP A 158 14.34 -10.34 -14.54
N ASP A 159 13.96 -11.39 -15.27
CA ASP A 159 12.99 -12.37 -14.80
C ASP A 159 13.48 -13.17 -13.57
N LYS A 160 14.80 -13.40 -13.46
CA LYS A 160 15.38 -14.05 -12.29
C LYS A 160 15.29 -13.16 -11.06
N ILE A 161 15.55 -11.86 -11.23
CA ILE A 161 15.43 -10.88 -10.14
C ILE A 161 13.98 -10.73 -9.70
N VAL A 162 13.01 -10.69 -10.61
CA VAL A 162 11.57 -10.67 -10.29
C VAL A 162 11.18 -11.91 -9.46
N LYS A 163 11.67 -13.09 -9.81
CA LYS A 163 11.42 -14.33 -9.05
C LYS A 163 12.01 -14.26 -7.64
N LEU A 164 13.24 -13.77 -7.47
CA LEU A 164 13.87 -13.59 -6.16
C LEU A 164 13.07 -12.57 -5.31
N PHE A 165 12.71 -11.45 -5.90
CA PHE A 165 11.92 -10.41 -5.25
C PHE A 165 10.56 -10.96 -4.77
N ASN A 166 9.85 -11.71 -5.61
CA ASN A 166 8.58 -12.33 -5.24
C ASN A 166 8.73 -13.36 -4.12
N LYS A 167 9.83 -14.13 -4.11
CA LYS A 167 10.13 -15.06 -3.02
C LYS A 167 10.32 -14.31 -1.70
N ASP A 168 11.06 -13.19 -1.72
CA ASP A 168 11.26 -12.35 -0.55
C ASP A 168 9.94 -11.68 -0.10
N GLN A 169 9.10 -11.19 -1.03
CA GLN A 169 7.79 -10.62 -0.69
C GLN A 169 6.88 -11.62 0.03
N MET A 170 7.05 -12.91 -0.20
CA MET A 170 6.32 -13.98 0.50
C MET A 170 7.05 -14.53 1.74
N SER A 171 8.14 -13.93 2.16
CA SER A 171 8.85 -14.28 3.39
C SER A 171 8.19 -13.68 4.64
N ASP A 172 8.66 -14.05 5.81
CA ASP A 172 8.29 -13.40 7.05
C ASP A 172 8.83 -11.95 7.09
N LYS A 173 7.95 -11.01 7.34
CA LYS A 173 8.27 -9.58 7.44
C LYS A 173 8.45 -9.12 8.91
N GLY A 174 9.01 -10.01 9.75
CA GLY A 174 9.24 -9.74 11.17
C GLY A 174 7.97 -9.90 12.04
N ILE A 175 7.05 -10.76 11.59
CA ILE A 175 5.76 -11.01 12.24
C ILE A 175 5.70 -12.44 12.81
N GLY A 176 6.68 -13.28 12.51
CA GLY A 176 6.67 -14.72 12.79
C GLY A 176 5.79 -15.52 11.84
N LYS A 177 5.29 -14.92 10.76
CA LYS A 177 4.45 -15.55 9.73
C LYS A 177 4.77 -15.05 8.34
N LYS A 178 4.64 -15.92 7.34
CA LYS A 178 4.87 -15.57 5.94
C LYS A 178 3.79 -14.63 5.41
N ALA A 179 4.21 -13.58 4.72
CA ALA A 179 3.31 -12.69 4.00
C ALA A 179 2.69 -13.40 2.77
N VAL A 180 1.49 -12.97 2.35
CA VAL A 180 0.86 -13.51 1.13
C VAL A 180 1.48 -12.95 -0.14
N GLY A 181 2.21 -11.84 -0.03
CA GLY A 181 2.89 -11.19 -1.14
C GLY A 181 1.94 -10.82 -2.29
N PRO A 182 2.32 -11.08 -3.53
CA PRO A 182 1.55 -10.68 -4.72
C PRO A 182 0.12 -11.24 -4.82
N LYS A 183 -0.22 -12.25 -4.02
CA LYS A 183 -1.56 -12.85 -4.02
C LYS A 183 -2.59 -12.07 -3.21
N CYS A 184 -2.17 -11.00 -2.51
CA CYS A 184 -2.99 -10.25 -1.56
C CYS A 184 -4.32 -9.77 -2.14
N THR A 185 -4.32 -9.16 -3.33
CA THR A 185 -5.52 -8.64 -3.98
C THR A 185 -6.50 -9.73 -4.38
N GLN A 186 -6.00 -10.89 -4.85
CA GLN A 186 -6.85 -12.05 -5.17
C GLN A 186 -7.51 -12.62 -3.91
N ILE A 187 -6.75 -12.71 -2.81
CA ILE A 187 -7.24 -13.24 -1.53
C ILE A 187 -8.36 -12.35 -0.99
N ILE A 188 -8.11 -11.04 -0.87
CA ILE A 188 -9.11 -10.13 -0.30
C ILE A 188 -10.37 -10.06 -1.19
N ASN A 189 -10.21 -10.07 -2.51
CA ASN A 189 -11.32 -10.07 -3.45
C ASN A 189 -12.22 -11.31 -3.24
N LYS A 190 -11.63 -12.50 -3.14
CA LYS A 190 -12.37 -13.75 -2.89
C LYS A 190 -13.13 -13.75 -1.56
N LEU A 191 -12.58 -13.12 -0.52
CA LEU A 191 -13.20 -13.07 0.80
C LEU A 191 -14.40 -12.11 0.86
N PHE A 192 -14.37 -11.02 0.10
CA PHE A 192 -15.43 -10.01 0.16
C PHE A 192 -16.49 -10.10 -0.93
N GLN A 193 -16.27 -10.79 -2.04
CA GLN A 193 -17.18 -10.86 -3.20
C GLN A 193 -18.60 -11.37 -2.88
N ARG A 194 -18.80 -12.10 -1.76
CA ARG A 194 -20.10 -12.59 -1.33
C ARG A 194 -20.93 -11.55 -0.54
N THR A 195 -20.29 -10.55 0.03
CA THR A 195 -20.91 -9.55 0.90
C THR A 195 -20.83 -8.15 0.36
N HIS A 196 -19.99 -7.95 -0.66
CA HIS A 196 -19.70 -6.65 -1.26
C HIS A 196 -19.61 -6.76 -2.77
N LYS A 197 -19.98 -5.70 -3.46
CA LYS A 197 -19.59 -5.51 -4.85
C LYS A 197 -18.13 -5.08 -4.90
N THR A 198 -17.29 -5.95 -5.45
CA THR A 198 -15.84 -5.74 -5.46
C THR A 198 -15.33 -5.24 -6.80
N TYR A 199 -14.23 -4.47 -6.75
CA TYR A 199 -13.54 -3.93 -7.91
C TYR A 199 -12.03 -4.02 -7.68
N VAL A 200 -11.31 -4.38 -8.74
CA VAL A 200 -9.85 -4.39 -8.76
C VAL A 200 -9.38 -3.51 -9.90
N PHE A 201 -8.52 -2.55 -9.61
CA PHE A 201 -7.99 -1.60 -10.58
C PHE A 201 -6.48 -1.71 -10.67
N ASN A 202 -5.90 -1.38 -11.82
CA ASN A 202 -4.47 -1.19 -11.95
C ASN A 202 -4.07 0.16 -11.34
N SER A 203 -2.98 0.14 -10.58
CA SER A 203 -2.32 1.32 -9.99
C SER A 203 -0.80 1.23 -10.16
N ASP A 204 -0.38 0.87 -11.36
CA ASP A 204 1.01 0.59 -11.69
C ASP A 204 1.88 1.85 -11.54
N TRP A 205 3.07 1.69 -10.96
CA TRP A 205 4.08 2.72 -11.01
C TRP A 205 4.75 2.77 -12.38
N VAL A 206 4.96 3.99 -12.87
CA VAL A 206 5.83 4.27 -14.02
C VAL A 206 6.84 5.33 -13.59
N ILE A 207 8.07 4.94 -13.39
CA ILE A 207 9.14 5.78 -12.85
C ILE A 207 10.22 5.99 -13.92
N GLU A 208 10.20 7.16 -14.56
CA GLU A 208 11.11 7.49 -15.66
C GLU A 208 12.28 8.37 -15.21
N LYS A 209 11.99 9.51 -14.58
CA LYS A 209 12.99 10.55 -14.26
C LYS A 209 13.38 10.59 -12.77
N ASN A 210 12.72 9.84 -11.91
CA ASN A 210 13.01 9.84 -10.48
C ASN A 210 14.14 8.86 -10.15
N LYS A 211 15.39 9.31 -10.26
CA LYS A 211 16.58 8.52 -9.95
C LYS A 211 16.60 8.04 -8.50
N ILE A 212 16.13 8.87 -7.57
CA ILE A 212 16.13 8.52 -6.13
C ILE A 212 15.26 7.26 -5.93
N MET A 213 14.02 7.27 -6.42
CA MET A 213 13.12 6.13 -6.31
C MET A 213 13.66 4.88 -7.01
N GLN A 214 14.23 5.03 -8.22
CA GLN A 214 14.81 3.88 -8.92
C GLN A 214 16.01 3.30 -8.17
N ASN A 215 16.90 4.14 -7.64
CA ASN A 215 18.05 3.67 -6.85
C ASN A 215 17.60 3.00 -5.55
N MET A 216 16.62 3.54 -4.84
CA MET A 216 16.06 2.89 -3.65
C MET A 216 15.47 1.51 -3.97
N PHE A 217 14.77 1.39 -5.10
CA PHE A 217 14.25 0.09 -5.55
C PHE A 217 15.38 -0.89 -5.91
N ILE A 218 16.46 -0.41 -6.56
CA ILE A 218 17.64 -1.23 -6.84
C ILE A 218 18.33 -1.67 -5.53
N SER A 219 18.40 -0.80 -4.52
CA SER A 219 18.96 -1.18 -3.20
C SER A 219 18.15 -2.31 -2.54
N PHE A 220 16.83 -2.33 -2.63
CA PHE A 220 16.02 -3.47 -2.19
C PHE A 220 16.34 -4.75 -2.98
N CYS A 221 16.50 -4.66 -4.30
CA CYS A 221 16.90 -5.81 -5.11
C CYS A 221 18.30 -6.32 -4.71
N GLU A 222 19.26 -5.42 -4.48
CA GLU A 222 20.63 -5.74 -4.05
C GLU A 222 20.66 -6.47 -2.70
N GLU A 223 19.87 -6.00 -1.72
CA GLU A 223 19.69 -6.65 -0.42
C GLU A 223 19.12 -8.07 -0.56
N ILE A 224 18.08 -8.24 -1.39
CA ILE A 224 17.45 -9.54 -1.65
C ILE A 224 18.43 -10.49 -2.34
N ILE A 225 19.21 -10.01 -3.30
CA ILE A 225 20.27 -10.78 -3.99
C ILE A 225 21.29 -11.28 -2.99
N SER A 226 21.78 -10.40 -2.13
CA SER A 226 22.77 -10.72 -1.07
C SER A 226 22.22 -11.77 -0.10
N LYS A 227 21.02 -11.58 0.43
CA LYS A 227 20.34 -12.54 1.34
C LYS A 227 20.18 -13.94 0.75
N ASN A 228 20.12 -14.07 -0.57
CA ASN A 228 20.01 -15.37 -1.25
C ASN A 228 21.36 -15.94 -1.71
N ASN A 229 22.49 -15.35 -1.33
CA ASN A 229 23.85 -15.73 -1.74
C ASN A 229 23.97 -15.86 -3.28
N LYS A 230 23.37 -14.92 -4.02
CA LYS A 230 23.39 -14.89 -5.48
C LYS A 230 24.32 -13.77 -5.97
N ASN A 231 24.95 -14.00 -7.11
CA ASN A 231 25.76 -12.98 -7.77
C ASN A 231 25.01 -12.49 -9.03
N TYR A 232 24.59 -11.22 -8.99
CA TYR A 232 24.00 -10.50 -10.11
C TYR A 232 24.67 -9.13 -10.30
N GLU A 233 25.98 -9.06 -10.07
CA GLU A 233 26.76 -7.82 -10.15
C GLU A 233 26.63 -7.14 -11.52
N LEU A 234 26.69 -7.91 -12.61
CA LEU A 234 26.51 -7.37 -13.96
C LEU A 234 25.14 -6.72 -14.14
N TRP A 235 24.08 -7.32 -13.57
CA TRP A 235 22.73 -6.74 -13.59
C TRP A 235 22.66 -5.45 -12.77
N LEU A 236 23.20 -5.44 -11.55
CA LEU A 236 23.23 -4.27 -10.67
C LEU A 236 23.99 -3.11 -11.33
N ASN A 237 25.18 -3.36 -11.87
CA ASN A 237 26.00 -2.36 -12.55
C ASN A 237 25.30 -1.81 -13.79
N PHE A 238 24.68 -2.68 -14.59
CA PHE A 238 23.87 -2.25 -15.74
C PHE A 238 22.74 -1.33 -15.31
N ARG A 239 21.96 -1.68 -14.26
CA ARG A 239 20.86 -0.86 -13.77
C ARG A 239 21.33 0.49 -13.23
N LYS A 240 22.33 0.50 -12.35
CA LYS A 240 22.92 1.73 -11.79
C LYS A 240 23.42 2.67 -12.91
N ASN A 241 24.08 2.14 -13.94
CA ASN A 241 24.55 2.92 -15.09
C ASN A 241 23.40 3.50 -15.93
N LYS A 242 22.33 2.73 -16.18
CA LYS A 242 21.16 3.22 -16.91
C LYS A 242 20.39 4.30 -16.16
N ILE A 243 20.29 4.18 -14.82
CA ILE A 243 19.71 5.20 -13.96
C ILE A 243 20.55 6.47 -13.99
N LYS A 244 21.87 6.35 -13.81
CA LYS A 244 22.82 7.47 -13.84
C LYS A 244 22.72 8.27 -15.13
N SER A 245 22.61 7.59 -16.27
CA SER A 245 22.52 8.19 -17.62
C SER A 245 21.13 8.64 -18.04
N ASN A 246 20.12 8.60 -17.15
CA ASN A 246 18.69 8.92 -17.48
C ASN A 246 18.09 8.03 -18.60
N LYS A 247 18.57 6.81 -18.76
CA LYS A 247 18.10 5.86 -19.77
C LYS A 247 17.36 4.67 -19.15
N SER A 248 16.81 4.84 -17.93
CA SER A 248 16.10 3.80 -17.21
C SER A 248 14.65 4.19 -16.96
N ILE A 249 13.73 3.25 -17.23
CA ILE A 249 12.33 3.31 -16.85
C ILE A 249 12.04 2.08 -16.00
N LEU A 250 11.49 2.29 -14.79
CA LEU A 250 10.95 1.22 -13.95
C LEU A 250 9.43 1.24 -14.02
N LYS A 251 8.83 0.11 -14.42
CA LYS A 251 7.38 -0.15 -14.29
C LYS A 251 7.16 -1.23 -13.25
N LEU A 252 6.36 -0.95 -12.23
CA LEU A 252 6.04 -1.90 -11.17
C LEU A 252 4.53 -2.04 -11.07
N ARG A 253 4.06 -3.28 -11.15
CA ARG A 253 2.63 -3.57 -11.13
C ARG A 253 2.06 -3.51 -9.73
N ASN A 254 1.02 -2.73 -9.57
CA ASN A 254 0.24 -2.62 -8.35
C ASN A 254 -1.26 -2.69 -8.66
N LYS A 255 -2.03 -3.03 -7.64
CA LYS A 255 -3.50 -3.10 -7.68
C LYS A 255 -4.12 -2.28 -6.56
N ASP A 256 -5.21 -1.62 -6.88
CA ASP A 256 -6.14 -1.06 -5.91
C ASP A 256 -7.34 -2.01 -5.78
N PHE A 257 -7.74 -2.29 -4.56
CA PHE A 257 -8.93 -3.08 -4.22
C PHE A 257 -9.99 -2.20 -3.58
N LEU A 258 -11.22 -2.24 -4.11
CA LEU A 258 -12.38 -1.57 -3.55
C LEU A 258 -13.52 -2.56 -3.37
N ALA A 259 -14.13 -2.58 -2.20
CA ALA A 259 -15.36 -3.31 -1.92
C ALA A 259 -16.42 -2.36 -1.35
N LEU A 260 -17.60 -2.40 -1.92
CA LEU A 260 -18.76 -1.62 -1.52
C LEU A 260 -19.84 -2.59 -1.02
N LYS A 261 -20.37 -2.38 0.19
CA LYS A 261 -21.37 -3.25 0.80
C LYS A 261 -22.62 -3.34 -0.11
N LEU A 262 -23.09 -4.58 -0.33
CA LEU A 262 -24.33 -4.85 -1.07
C LEU A 262 -25.56 -4.37 -0.32
#